data_63d70b6a5a9ed5618ce1a80c40767d3c
#
_entry.id   63d70b6a5a9ed5618ce1a80c40767d3c
#
_cell.length_a   1.000
_cell.length_b   1.000
_cell.length_c   1.000
_cell.angle_alpha   90.00
_cell.angle_beta   90.00
_cell.angle_gamma   90.00
#
_symmetry.space_group_name_H-M   'P 1'
#
loop_
_entity.id
_entity.type
_entity.pdbx_description
1 polymer ?
#
loop_
_entity_poly.entity_id
_entity_poly.type
_entity_poly.pdbx_seq_one_letter_code
_entity_poly.pdbx_strand_id
1 'polypeptide(L)'
;MPIPDSDLKSLASEVKSKFDVAIADGDAFFYPSEKITLQESEASGVLWQIRTVPALLKKPKATASSNSDTDASKAEETKKKKEQGKVEQNKSDVFAPPYVPNLLVKELGEHVMLLNKFCVVPQHFLMVTREFASQDLPPSPETLTLAYRIVSAHRPGGSNTELLAFYNCGATAGASQPHRHLQFVQCPPLDTTSPEAISSHRLSEEDQDKIVESDYKVPVESLLERIEKDGKEEDSVHALPLPWQHFVALLNPTAAMKKDEGEMERYIGNKFMGLLDALFRARMFAQAEGKEASGRPAFNVLITKRAMHLIPRSREEYTDLPGKGDAEGKIGNLSINSLGYAGFMLSRSIEEQEALKSVQGGVEEVLKVTGVAPVEDVTVQAGLPTTNM
;
A
#
# COMPACT_ATOMS: atom_id res chain seq x y z
N MET A 1 -3.24 6.53 26.31
CA MET A 1 -2.26 7.60 26.60
C MET A 1 -1.60 8.00 25.28
N PRO A 2 -1.36 9.30 25.06
CA PRO A 2 -0.72 9.76 23.83
C PRO A 2 0.67 9.12 23.66
N ILE A 3 0.97 8.71 22.42
CA ILE A 3 2.27 8.11 22.08
C ILE A 3 3.32 9.23 22.03
N PRO A 4 4.40 9.15 22.82
CA PRO A 4 5.42 10.19 22.86
C PRO A 4 6.13 10.35 21.52
N ASP A 5 6.46 11.57 21.14
CA ASP A 5 7.25 11.85 19.92
C ASP A 5 8.64 11.22 19.94
N SER A 6 9.23 11.01 21.14
CA SER A 6 10.49 10.28 21.29
C SER A 6 10.40 8.86 20.73
N ASP A 7 9.29 8.17 20.98
CA ASP A 7 9.07 6.80 20.52
C ASP A 7 8.93 6.72 18.99
N LEU A 8 8.33 7.72 18.38
CA LEU A 8 8.22 7.80 16.93
C LEU A 8 9.55 8.15 16.26
N LYS A 9 10.35 9.01 16.88
CA LYS A 9 11.67 9.40 16.37
C LYS A 9 12.69 8.26 16.46
N SER A 10 12.62 7.42 17.50
CA SER A 10 13.51 6.26 17.67
C SER A 10 13.12 5.08 16.78
N LEU A 11 11.86 5.03 16.29
CA LEU A 11 11.32 3.88 15.59
C LEU A 11 12.17 3.47 14.38
N ALA A 12 12.68 4.41 13.59
CA ALA A 12 13.50 4.10 12.42
C ALA A 12 14.80 3.34 12.79
N SER A 13 15.46 3.75 13.86
CA SER A 13 16.66 3.08 14.36
C SER A 13 16.35 1.73 14.99
N GLU A 14 15.23 1.62 15.70
CA GLU A 14 14.75 0.36 16.28
C GLU A 14 14.40 -0.66 15.19
N VAL A 15 13.66 -0.23 14.14
CA VAL A 15 13.35 -1.06 12.98
C VAL A 15 14.63 -1.56 12.31
N LYS A 16 15.62 -0.67 12.07
CA LYS A 16 16.89 -1.06 11.48
C LYS A 16 17.61 -2.10 12.32
N SER A 17 17.79 -1.84 13.61
CA SER A 17 18.48 -2.76 14.53
C SER A 17 17.80 -4.12 14.60
N LYS A 18 16.47 -4.15 14.72
CA LYS A 18 15.69 -5.39 14.75
C LYS A 18 15.76 -6.14 13.43
N PHE A 19 15.72 -5.42 12.29
CA PHE A 19 15.85 -6.02 10.97
C PHE A 19 17.19 -6.72 10.80
N ASP A 20 18.30 -6.07 11.19
CA ASP A 20 19.64 -6.64 11.08
C ASP A 20 19.76 -7.94 11.92
N VAL A 21 19.20 -7.96 13.13
CA VAL A 21 19.16 -9.15 14.00
C VAL A 21 18.26 -10.24 13.41
N ALA A 22 17.05 -9.89 12.97
CA ALA A 22 16.09 -10.86 12.43
C ALA A 22 16.61 -11.55 11.16
N ILE A 23 17.33 -10.82 10.30
CA ILE A 23 18.00 -11.40 9.12
C ILE A 23 19.13 -12.34 9.53
N ALA A 24 19.98 -11.93 10.49
CA ALA A 24 21.10 -12.76 10.97
C ALA A 24 20.63 -14.06 11.61
N ASP A 25 19.53 -14.03 12.37
CA ASP A 25 18.97 -15.19 13.07
C ASP A 25 18.02 -16.04 12.19
N GLY A 26 17.70 -15.57 10.97
CA GLY A 26 16.80 -16.28 10.03
C GLY A 26 15.32 -16.18 10.36
N ASP A 27 14.92 -15.23 11.21
CA ASP A 27 13.50 -14.95 11.53
C ASP A 27 12.83 -14.08 10.46
N ALA A 28 13.63 -13.25 9.75
CA ALA A 28 13.20 -12.50 8.58
C ALA A 28 14.06 -12.84 7.35
N PHE A 29 13.48 -12.65 6.15
CA PHE A 29 14.15 -12.91 4.89
C PHE A 29 14.04 -11.67 4.00
N PHE A 30 15.19 -11.22 3.49
CA PHE A 30 15.24 -10.16 2.50
C PHE A 30 15.51 -10.72 1.12
N TYR A 31 14.69 -10.33 0.16
CA TYR A 31 14.77 -10.74 -1.23
C TYR A 31 15.09 -9.50 -2.09
N PRO A 32 16.37 -9.29 -2.43
CA PRO A 32 16.76 -8.13 -3.22
C PRO A 32 16.19 -8.20 -4.64
N SER A 33 16.01 -7.04 -5.23
CA SER A 33 15.67 -6.95 -6.66
C SER A 33 16.87 -7.40 -7.49
N GLU A 34 16.64 -8.29 -8.46
CA GLU A 34 17.66 -8.70 -9.42
C GLU A 34 17.85 -7.62 -10.51
N LYS A 35 16.75 -7.02 -10.93
CA LYS A 35 16.73 -5.97 -11.94
C LYS A 35 15.71 -4.89 -11.57
N ILE A 36 16.07 -3.63 -11.80
CA ILE A 36 15.18 -2.49 -11.70
C ILE A 36 15.16 -1.79 -13.05
N THR A 37 13.98 -1.46 -13.55
CA THR A 37 13.81 -0.73 -14.82
C THR A 37 12.87 0.45 -14.58
N LEU A 38 13.20 1.60 -15.17
CA LEU A 38 12.34 2.75 -15.21
C LEU A 38 11.54 2.76 -16.50
N GLN A 39 10.26 3.09 -16.39
CA GLN A 39 9.37 3.31 -17.53
C GLN A 39 8.62 4.62 -17.31
N GLU A 40 8.96 5.62 -18.09
CA GLU A 40 8.22 6.89 -18.09
C GLU A 40 6.94 6.74 -18.89
N SER A 41 5.84 7.24 -18.34
CA SER A 41 4.55 7.27 -19.04
C SER A 41 4.48 8.48 -19.95
N GLU A 42 4.20 8.27 -21.24
CA GLU A 42 3.94 9.34 -22.20
C GLU A 42 2.71 10.18 -21.85
N ALA A 43 1.71 9.54 -21.20
CA ALA A 43 0.43 10.19 -20.88
C ALA A 43 0.52 11.06 -19.62
N SER A 44 1.05 10.50 -18.52
CA SER A 44 1.09 11.18 -17.22
C SER A 44 2.43 11.87 -16.92
N GLY A 45 3.53 11.38 -17.49
CA GLY A 45 4.89 11.76 -17.15
C GLY A 45 5.40 11.10 -15.86
N VAL A 46 4.66 10.14 -15.29
CA VAL A 46 5.10 9.41 -14.09
C VAL A 46 6.21 8.43 -14.47
N LEU A 47 7.28 8.44 -13.69
CA LEU A 47 8.42 7.53 -13.83
C LEU A 47 8.19 6.26 -13.00
N TRP A 48 7.58 5.25 -13.62
CA TRP A 48 7.27 3.96 -12.98
C TRP A 48 8.53 3.12 -12.79
N GLN A 49 8.68 2.53 -11.59
CA GLN A 49 9.77 1.61 -11.27
C GLN A 49 9.27 0.17 -11.33
N ILE A 50 9.87 -0.66 -12.18
CA ILE A 50 9.58 -2.10 -12.26
C ILE A 50 10.74 -2.85 -11.62
N ARG A 51 10.45 -3.60 -10.56
CA ARG A 51 11.43 -4.34 -9.76
C ARG A 51 11.22 -5.84 -9.93
N THR A 52 12.22 -6.56 -10.41
CA THR A 52 12.19 -8.01 -10.56
C THR A 52 12.77 -8.67 -9.33
N VAL A 53 11.95 -9.51 -8.66
CA VAL A 53 12.32 -10.24 -7.46
C VAL A 53 12.01 -11.74 -7.67
N PRO A 54 12.93 -12.54 -8.21
CA PRO A 54 12.69 -13.96 -8.56
C PRO A 54 12.33 -14.84 -7.37
N ALA A 55 12.78 -14.47 -6.19
CA ALA A 55 12.43 -15.18 -4.96
C ALA A 55 10.92 -15.22 -4.66
N LEU A 56 10.14 -14.29 -5.22
CA LEU A 56 8.68 -14.32 -5.11
C LEU A 56 8.02 -15.51 -5.79
N LEU A 57 8.67 -16.13 -6.79
CA LEU A 57 8.20 -17.38 -7.40
C LEU A 57 8.20 -18.54 -6.41
N LYS A 58 9.10 -18.53 -5.44
CA LYS A 58 9.26 -19.58 -4.42
C LYS A 58 8.39 -19.36 -3.19
N LYS A 59 7.73 -18.20 -3.07
CA LYS A 59 6.87 -17.88 -1.94
C LYS A 59 5.62 -18.76 -1.99
N PRO A 60 5.29 -19.54 -0.94
CA PRO A 60 4.04 -20.27 -0.88
C PRO A 60 2.88 -19.28 -1.07
N LYS A 61 2.01 -19.54 -2.05
CA LYS A 61 0.74 -18.78 -2.13
C LYS A 61 0.01 -18.99 -0.81
N ALA A 62 -0.35 -17.91 -0.13
CA ALA A 62 -1.29 -17.97 0.96
C ALA A 62 -2.56 -18.61 0.37
N THR A 63 -2.89 -19.82 0.83
CA THR A 63 -4.09 -20.53 0.38
C THR A 63 -5.29 -19.71 0.82
N ALA A 64 -5.83 -18.91 -0.09
CA ALA A 64 -7.22 -18.48 0.02
C ALA A 64 -8.03 -19.78 0.02
N SER A 65 -8.78 -20.03 1.09
CA SER A 65 -9.70 -21.14 1.17
C SER A 65 -10.76 -20.97 0.09
N SER A 66 -10.52 -21.61 -1.06
CA SER A 66 -11.53 -21.79 -2.09
C SER A 66 -12.56 -22.79 -1.54
N ASN A 67 -13.69 -22.31 -1.05
CA ASN A 67 -14.90 -23.11 -1.00
C ASN A 67 -15.40 -23.31 -2.43
N SER A 68 -14.99 -24.39 -3.06
CA SER A 68 -15.68 -24.95 -4.20
C SER A 68 -16.67 -25.98 -3.71
N ASP A 69 -17.93 -25.73 -4.01
CA ASP A 69 -19.08 -26.61 -3.82
C ASP A 69 -18.82 -28.06 -4.22
N THR A 70 -19.16 -29.00 -3.34
CA THR A 70 -19.91 -30.20 -3.70
C THR A 70 -20.52 -30.85 -2.44
N ASP A 71 -21.78 -31.18 -2.57
CA ASP A 71 -22.61 -32.14 -1.85
C ASP A 71 -23.41 -31.72 -0.61
N ALA A 72 -24.70 -31.59 -0.91
CA ALA A 72 -25.82 -31.56 0.00
C ALA A 72 -26.02 -32.93 0.66
N SER A 73 -25.54 -33.09 1.89
CA SER A 73 -26.10 -34.05 2.88
C SER A 73 -25.37 -33.91 4.22
N LYS A 74 -25.91 -33.13 5.17
CA LYS A 74 -25.77 -33.24 6.62
C LYS A 74 -26.22 -31.96 7.35
N ALA A 75 -27.52 -31.87 7.57
CA ALA A 75 -28.14 -30.67 8.18
C ALA A 75 -28.27 -30.72 9.72
N GLU A 76 -27.63 -31.63 10.44
CA GLU A 76 -27.82 -31.75 11.89
C GLU A 76 -26.59 -31.58 12.78
N GLU A 77 -25.38 -31.52 12.23
CA GLU A 77 -24.15 -31.29 13.04
C GLU A 77 -23.71 -29.83 13.16
N THR A 78 -24.43 -28.89 12.54
CA THR A 78 -24.00 -27.52 12.34
C THR A 78 -24.16 -26.56 13.52
N LYS A 79 -24.86 -27.00 14.61
CA LYS A 79 -25.08 -26.11 15.79
C LYS A 79 -23.99 -26.20 16.86
N LYS A 80 -23.21 -27.29 16.91
CA LYS A 80 -22.09 -27.42 17.88
C LYS A 80 -20.74 -26.89 17.36
N LYS A 81 -20.57 -26.65 16.05
CA LYS A 81 -19.34 -26.13 15.47
C LYS A 81 -19.20 -24.59 15.47
N LYS A 82 -20.28 -23.83 15.76
CA LYS A 82 -20.23 -22.36 15.79
C LYS A 82 -19.51 -21.77 17.01
N GLU A 83 -19.42 -22.51 18.13
CA GLU A 83 -18.66 -22.04 19.30
C GLU A 83 -17.18 -22.46 19.25
N GLN A 84 -16.83 -23.53 18.55
CA GLN A 84 -15.44 -23.94 18.36
C GLN A 84 -14.72 -23.15 17.24
N GLY A 85 -15.44 -22.59 16.27
CA GLY A 85 -14.87 -21.82 15.18
C GLY A 85 -14.20 -20.48 15.59
N LYS A 86 -14.54 -19.94 16.77
CA LYS A 86 -13.90 -18.73 17.30
C LYS A 86 -12.49 -19.00 17.86
N VAL A 87 -12.23 -20.20 18.33
CA VAL A 87 -10.91 -20.58 18.92
C VAL A 87 -9.94 -21.07 17.85
N GLU A 88 -10.42 -21.63 16.74
CA GLU A 88 -9.57 -22.08 15.64
C GLU A 88 -9.12 -20.93 14.71
N GLN A 89 -9.91 -19.84 14.57
CA GLN A 89 -9.48 -18.65 13.82
C GLN A 89 -8.25 -17.97 14.44
N ASN A 90 -8.11 -18.02 15.77
CA ASN A 90 -6.95 -17.45 16.47
C ASN A 90 -5.64 -18.25 16.29
N LYS A 91 -5.71 -19.52 15.90
CA LYS A 91 -4.51 -20.35 15.67
C LYS A 91 -3.84 -20.13 14.30
N SER A 92 -4.54 -19.50 13.36
CA SER A 92 -4.02 -19.21 12.02
C SER A 92 -3.65 -17.74 11.82
N ASP A 93 -3.95 -16.86 12.77
CA ASP A 93 -3.67 -15.43 12.68
C ASP A 93 -2.19 -15.17 12.99
N VAL A 94 -1.44 -14.87 11.94
CA VAL A 94 0.02 -14.61 12.02
C VAL A 94 0.37 -13.30 12.75
N PHE A 95 -0.62 -12.45 13.01
CA PHE A 95 -0.47 -11.18 13.71
C PHE A 95 -1.00 -11.21 15.14
N ALA A 96 -1.54 -12.34 15.59
CA ALA A 96 -1.92 -12.53 16.99
C ALA A 96 -0.70 -12.92 17.85
N PRO A 97 -0.68 -12.53 19.14
CA PRO A 97 0.37 -12.98 20.06
C PRO A 97 0.28 -14.51 20.28
N PRO A 98 1.41 -15.17 20.63
CA PRO A 98 2.72 -14.59 20.94
C PRO A 98 3.50 -14.20 19.68
N TYR A 99 4.09 -13.02 19.70
CA TYR A 99 4.93 -12.54 18.59
C TYR A 99 6.28 -13.22 18.58
N VAL A 100 6.86 -13.43 17.39
CA VAL A 100 8.28 -13.82 17.25
C VAL A 100 9.14 -12.68 17.79
N PRO A 101 10.01 -12.91 18.79
CA PRO A 101 10.72 -11.83 19.50
C PRO A 101 11.56 -10.93 18.59
N ASN A 102 12.22 -11.51 17.57
CA ASN A 102 13.02 -10.74 16.62
C ASN A 102 12.20 -10.00 15.57
N LEU A 103 10.93 -10.36 15.38
CA LEU A 103 10.01 -9.61 14.50
C LEU A 103 9.26 -8.50 15.25
N LEU A 104 9.15 -8.58 16.57
CA LEU A 104 8.53 -7.53 17.38
C LEU A 104 9.50 -6.35 17.53
N VAL A 105 9.11 -5.22 16.95
CA VAL A 105 9.88 -3.96 17.06
C VAL A 105 9.46 -3.21 18.31
N LYS A 106 8.16 -2.87 18.40
CA LYS A 106 7.64 -2.03 19.49
C LYS A 106 6.13 -2.16 19.61
N GLU A 107 5.63 -1.99 20.83
CA GLU A 107 4.20 -1.83 21.09
C GLU A 107 3.86 -0.35 21.29
N LEU A 108 2.86 0.15 20.58
CA LEU A 108 2.42 1.55 20.59
C LEU A 108 0.91 1.62 20.81
N GLY A 109 0.48 1.72 22.06
CA GLY A 109 -0.96 1.75 22.42
C GLY A 109 -1.71 0.52 21.94
N GLU A 110 -2.73 0.72 21.11
CA GLU A 110 -3.54 -0.34 20.51
C GLU A 110 -2.90 -0.98 19.26
N HIS A 111 -1.66 -0.62 18.95
CA HIS A 111 -0.94 -1.12 17.78
C HIS A 111 0.38 -1.79 18.17
N VAL A 112 0.80 -2.71 17.32
CA VAL A 112 2.08 -3.43 17.44
C VAL A 112 2.87 -3.23 16.15
N MET A 113 4.13 -2.83 16.29
CA MET A 113 5.06 -2.71 15.15
C MET A 113 5.80 -4.03 14.97
N LEU A 114 5.62 -4.67 13.82
CA LEU A 114 6.25 -5.95 13.47
C LEU A 114 7.09 -5.78 12.20
N LEU A 115 8.24 -6.43 12.13
CA LEU A 115 8.94 -6.57 10.85
C LEU A 115 8.13 -7.45 9.89
N ASN A 116 8.13 -7.09 8.61
CA ASN A 116 7.63 -8.01 7.59
C ASN A 116 8.62 -9.17 7.43
N LYS A 117 8.14 -10.39 7.67
CA LYS A 117 8.99 -11.59 7.61
C LYS A 117 9.64 -11.81 6.24
N PHE A 118 8.97 -11.44 5.15
CA PHE A 118 9.40 -11.69 3.77
C PHE A 118 9.52 -10.37 3.00
N CYS A 119 10.62 -9.67 3.22
CA CYS A 119 10.84 -8.33 2.68
C CYS A 119 11.37 -8.35 1.25
N VAL A 120 10.83 -7.50 0.40
CA VAL A 120 11.42 -7.14 -0.91
C VAL A 120 12.00 -5.71 -0.89
N VAL A 121 11.72 -4.97 0.18
CA VAL A 121 12.34 -3.68 0.51
C VAL A 121 12.95 -3.83 1.91
N PRO A 122 14.22 -3.41 2.12
CA PRO A 122 14.85 -3.49 3.44
C PRO A 122 14.03 -2.73 4.49
N GLN A 123 14.05 -3.24 5.71
CA GLN A 123 13.38 -2.59 6.85
C GLN A 123 11.87 -2.37 6.66
N HIS A 124 11.23 -3.19 5.83
CA HIS A 124 9.79 -3.20 5.68
C HIS A 124 9.13 -3.67 6.99
N PHE A 125 8.27 -2.84 7.57
CA PHE A 125 7.57 -3.17 8.81
C PHE A 125 6.07 -2.91 8.70
N LEU A 126 5.33 -3.44 9.66
CA LEU A 126 3.88 -3.43 9.72
C LEU A 126 3.45 -2.74 11.01
N MET A 127 2.32 -2.05 10.97
CA MET A 127 1.55 -1.60 12.11
C MET A 127 0.26 -2.40 12.16
N VAL A 128 0.15 -3.29 13.12
CA VAL A 128 -0.96 -4.23 13.28
C VAL A 128 -1.80 -3.80 14.48
N THR A 129 -3.12 -3.91 14.40
CA THR A 129 -3.97 -3.72 15.58
C THR A 129 -3.73 -4.84 16.60
N ARG A 130 -3.66 -4.53 17.91
CA ARG A 130 -3.44 -5.52 18.97
C ARG A 130 -4.56 -6.55 18.99
N GLU A 131 -5.80 -6.08 18.99
CA GLU A 131 -6.99 -6.90 18.87
C GLU A 131 -7.33 -7.09 17.38
N PHE A 132 -7.90 -8.26 17.07
CA PHE A 132 -8.33 -8.55 15.70
C PHE A 132 -9.33 -7.50 15.21
N ALA A 133 -8.98 -6.83 14.13
CA ALA A 133 -9.87 -5.98 13.35
C ALA A 133 -9.78 -6.41 11.88
N SER A 134 -10.91 -6.36 11.17
CA SER A 134 -10.94 -6.81 9.78
C SER A 134 -10.18 -5.88 8.85
N GLN A 135 -9.36 -6.45 7.97
CA GLN A 135 -8.67 -5.77 6.87
C GLN A 135 -9.63 -5.31 5.75
N ASP A 136 -10.85 -5.83 5.73
CA ASP A 136 -11.89 -5.45 4.75
C ASP A 136 -12.64 -4.16 5.12
N LEU A 137 -12.27 -3.53 6.24
CA LEU A 137 -12.88 -2.29 6.72
C LEU A 137 -11.86 -1.15 6.68
N PRO A 138 -12.32 0.09 6.48
CA PRO A 138 -11.47 1.27 6.56
C PRO A 138 -10.70 1.32 7.90
N PRO A 139 -9.45 1.78 7.92
CA PRO A 139 -8.74 2.05 9.17
C PRO A 139 -9.39 3.22 9.93
N SER A 140 -9.26 3.21 11.26
CA SER A 140 -9.79 4.30 12.10
C SER A 140 -8.97 5.59 11.93
N PRO A 141 -9.54 6.77 12.23
CA PRO A 141 -8.80 8.05 12.25
C PRO A 141 -7.56 8.00 13.15
N GLU A 142 -7.65 7.36 14.32
CA GLU A 142 -6.53 7.13 15.24
C GLU A 142 -5.40 6.34 14.56
N THR A 143 -5.73 5.23 13.90
CA THR A 143 -4.75 4.40 13.16
C THR A 143 -4.07 5.20 12.04
N LEU A 144 -4.83 5.97 11.26
CA LEU A 144 -4.29 6.82 10.19
C LEU A 144 -3.42 7.95 10.74
N THR A 145 -3.81 8.54 11.87
CA THR A 145 -3.05 9.59 12.54
C THR A 145 -1.72 9.06 13.04
N LEU A 146 -1.72 7.90 13.68
CA LEU A 146 -0.47 7.25 14.10
C LEU A 146 0.43 6.95 12.89
N ALA A 147 -0.13 6.42 11.81
CA ALA A 147 0.62 6.16 10.57
C ALA A 147 1.24 7.45 10.01
N TYR A 148 0.47 8.54 9.92
CA TYR A 148 0.98 9.84 9.48
C TYR A 148 2.07 10.41 10.40
N ARG A 149 1.91 10.29 11.73
CA ARG A 149 2.93 10.71 12.70
C ARG A 149 4.22 9.92 12.53
N ILE A 150 4.16 8.61 12.32
CA ILE A 150 5.32 7.76 12.03
C ILE A 150 6.01 8.21 10.75
N VAL A 151 5.27 8.39 9.65
CA VAL A 151 5.80 8.88 8.36
C VAL A 151 6.46 10.25 8.54
N SER A 152 5.82 11.18 9.25
CA SER A 152 6.32 12.54 9.48
C SER A 152 7.56 12.58 10.37
N ALA A 153 7.64 11.69 11.36
CA ALA A 153 8.77 11.60 12.30
C ALA A 153 9.99 10.90 11.69
N HIS A 154 9.81 10.14 10.61
CA HIS A 154 10.88 9.36 9.98
C HIS A 154 12.02 10.27 9.50
N ARG A 155 13.22 10.02 10.02
CA ARG A 155 14.46 10.73 9.71
C ARG A 155 15.59 9.71 9.63
N PRO A 156 15.76 9.00 8.53
CA PRO A 156 16.89 8.11 8.35
C PRO A 156 18.17 8.95 8.26
N GLY A 157 19.16 8.64 9.08
CA GLY A 157 20.41 9.41 9.14
C GLY A 157 21.12 9.47 7.78
N GLY A 158 21.15 10.64 7.16
CA GLY A 158 21.87 10.90 5.91
C GLY A 158 21.27 10.29 4.63
N SER A 159 20.14 9.63 4.71
CA SER A 159 19.46 9.05 3.56
C SER A 159 18.47 10.04 2.95
N ASN A 160 18.45 10.13 1.61
CA ASN A 160 17.46 10.90 0.83
C ASN A 160 16.17 10.08 0.58
N THR A 161 15.78 9.24 1.52
CA THR A 161 14.55 8.43 1.47
C THR A 161 13.43 9.05 2.31
N GLU A 162 12.20 8.77 1.92
CA GLU A 162 11.00 9.05 2.71
C GLU A 162 10.35 7.73 3.12
N LEU A 163 9.48 7.77 4.13
CA LEU A 163 8.67 6.63 4.52
C LEU A 163 7.31 6.76 3.87
N LEU A 164 6.87 5.70 3.18
CA LEU A 164 5.51 5.52 2.67
C LEU A 164 4.78 4.55 3.58
N ALA A 165 3.64 4.95 4.12
CA ALA A 165 2.68 4.03 4.72
C ALA A 165 1.58 3.69 3.72
N PHE A 166 1.12 2.43 3.72
CA PHE A 166 0.03 2.02 2.83
C PHE A 166 -0.90 0.98 3.45
N TYR A 167 -2.12 0.97 2.98
CA TYR A 167 -3.18 0.07 3.41
C TYR A 167 -3.89 -0.56 2.22
N ASN A 168 -4.05 -1.88 2.24
CA ASN A 168 -4.81 -2.62 1.25
C ASN A 168 -6.16 -3.02 1.88
N CYS A 169 -7.25 -2.33 1.54
CA CYS A 169 -8.58 -2.62 2.07
C CYS A 169 -9.25 -3.74 1.27
N GLY A 170 -9.21 -4.95 1.84
CA GLY A 170 -9.78 -6.14 1.23
C GLY A 170 -8.87 -6.89 0.25
N ALA A 171 -9.21 -8.14 -0.02
CA ALA A 171 -8.45 -9.03 -0.91
C ALA A 171 -8.30 -8.44 -2.32
N THR A 172 -9.36 -7.87 -2.88
CA THR A 172 -9.35 -7.22 -4.20
C THR A 172 -8.34 -6.06 -4.28
N ALA A 173 -7.99 -5.45 -3.14
CA ALA A 173 -6.96 -4.42 -3.05
C ALA A 173 -5.55 -5.00 -2.81
N GLY A 174 -5.38 -6.32 -2.78
CA GLY A 174 -4.11 -7.00 -2.54
C GLY A 174 -3.79 -7.24 -1.06
N ALA A 175 -4.80 -7.30 -0.19
CA ALA A 175 -4.60 -7.70 1.20
C ALA A 175 -4.33 -9.20 1.28
N SER A 176 -3.20 -9.60 1.89
CA SER A 176 -2.80 -11.00 2.05
C SER A 176 -3.22 -11.62 3.39
N GLN A 177 -3.61 -10.81 4.36
CA GLN A 177 -4.00 -11.23 5.70
C GLN A 177 -5.30 -10.55 6.15
N PRO A 178 -6.18 -11.24 6.87
CA PRO A 178 -7.47 -10.70 7.28
C PRO A 178 -7.39 -9.77 8.50
N HIS A 179 -6.33 -9.84 9.29
CA HIS A 179 -6.11 -8.98 10.45
C HIS A 179 -5.59 -7.62 9.99
N ARG A 180 -6.16 -6.54 10.52
CA ARG A 180 -5.85 -5.16 10.11
C ARG A 180 -4.40 -4.80 10.35
N HIS A 181 -3.75 -4.38 9.26
CA HIS A 181 -2.38 -3.94 9.28
C HIS A 181 -2.13 -2.88 8.19
N LEU A 182 -1.36 -1.87 8.54
CA LEU A 182 -0.72 -0.95 7.61
C LEU A 182 0.72 -1.39 7.40
N GLN A 183 1.28 -1.06 6.26
CA GLN A 183 2.63 -1.43 5.87
C GLN A 183 3.47 -0.16 5.66
N PHE A 184 4.77 -0.24 5.96
CA PHE A 184 5.67 0.90 5.87
C PHE A 184 6.93 0.48 5.12
N VAL A 185 7.28 1.24 4.08
CA VAL A 185 8.49 1.04 3.28
C VAL A 185 9.21 2.36 3.03
N GLN A 186 10.53 2.29 2.94
CA GLN A 186 11.33 3.45 2.51
C GLN A 186 11.18 3.65 1.01
N CYS A 187 11.08 4.90 0.57
CA CYS A 187 10.98 5.31 -0.82
C CYS A 187 12.03 6.38 -1.16
N PRO A 188 12.67 6.29 -2.32
CA PRO A 188 12.63 5.11 -3.19
C PRO A 188 13.18 3.89 -2.45
N PRO A 189 12.68 2.68 -2.76
CA PRO A 189 13.23 1.48 -2.15
C PRO A 189 14.68 1.29 -2.61
N LEU A 190 15.63 1.67 -1.77
CA LEU A 190 17.06 1.48 -2.01
C LEU A 190 17.47 0.12 -1.44
N ASP A 191 17.97 -0.75 -2.29
CA ASP A 191 18.52 -2.05 -1.87
C ASP A 191 19.95 -1.88 -1.35
N THR A 192 20.10 -1.33 -0.16
CA THR A 192 21.41 -0.90 0.39
C THR A 192 22.14 -1.98 1.20
N THR A 193 21.81 -3.26 1.05
CA THR A 193 22.32 -4.32 1.95
C THR A 193 23.74 -4.79 1.65
N SER A 194 24.38 -4.42 0.54
CA SER A 194 25.82 -4.54 0.34
C SER A 194 26.35 -3.63 -0.75
N PRO A 195 27.62 -3.14 -0.65
CA PRO A 195 28.29 -2.41 -1.73
C PRO A 195 28.39 -3.23 -3.03
N GLU A 196 28.52 -4.55 -2.94
CA GLU A 196 28.61 -5.47 -4.06
C GLU A 196 27.24 -5.70 -4.74
N ALA A 197 26.16 -5.61 -3.97
CA ALA A 197 24.80 -5.69 -4.49
C ALA A 197 24.40 -4.42 -5.28
N ILE A 198 25.10 -3.32 -5.13
CA ILE A 198 24.89 -2.07 -5.85
C ILE A 198 25.48 -2.13 -7.27
N SER A 199 26.53 -2.92 -7.50
CA SER A 199 27.34 -2.82 -8.72
C SER A 199 26.89 -3.70 -9.90
N SER A 200 26.04 -4.68 -9.72
CA SER A 200 25.72 -5.61 -10.78
C SER A 200 24.24 -5.69 -11.10
N HIS A 201 23.79 -5.05 -12.16
CA HIS A 201 22.51 -5.27 -12.87
C HIS A 201 21.27 -4.46 -12.44
N ARG A 202 21.38 -3.41 -11.63
CA ARG A 202 20.18 -2.72 -11.11
C ARG A 202 19.73 -1.56 -11.98
N LEU A 203 20.24 -0.41 -11.71
CA LEU A 203 20.02 0.79 -12.50
C LEU A 203 21.34 1.30 -13.00
N SER A 204 21.35 1.97 -14.15
CA SER A 204 22.49 2.79 -14.53
C SER A 204 22.72 3.88 -13.47
N GLU A 205 23.95 4.39 -13.35
CA GLU A 205 24.22 5.53 -12.44
C GLU A 205 23.29 6.71 -12.78
N GLU A 206 23.08 7.00 -14.06
CA GLU A 206 22.18 8.05 -14.52
C GLU A 206 20.72 7.84 -14.07
N ASP A 207 20.22 6.61 -14.10
CA ASP A 207 18.86 6.31 -13.65
C ASP A 207 18.73 6.34 -12.12
N GLN A 208 19.80 5.98 -11.38
CA GLN A 208 19.87 6.14 -9.94
C GLN A 208 19.83 7.62 -9.56
N ASP A 209 20.59 8.45 -10.25
CA ASP A 209 20.62 9.91 -10.00
C ASP A 209 19.24 10.52 -10.25
N LYS A 210 18.54 10.13 -11.33
CA LYS A 210 17.16 10.59 -11.60
C LYS A 210 16.21 10.29 -10.44
N ILE A 211 16.33 9.11 -9.79
CA ILE A 211 15.48 8.73 -8.65
C ILE A 211 15.88 9.53 -7.40
N VAL A 212 17.18 9.66 -7.15
CA VAL A 212 17.71 10.29 -5.92
C VAL A 212 17.48 11.81 -5.96
N GLU A 213 17.64 12.43 -7.12
CA GLU A 213 17.47 13.88 -7.34
C GLU A 213 16.00 14.29 -7.43
N SER A 214 15.08 13.36 -7.70
CA SER A 214 13.66 13.67 -7.75
C SER A 214 13.17 14.31 -6.44
N ASP A 215 12.41 15.39 -6.55
CA ASP A 215 11.72 16.02 -5.42
C ASP A 215 10.63 15.12 -4.82
N TYR A 216 10.13 14.17 -5.60
CA TYR A 216 9.09 13.22 -5.23
C TYR A 216 9.68 11.82 -5.11
N LYS A 217 9.74 11.29 -3.88
CA LYS A 217 10.29 9.95 -3.60
C LYS A 217 9.30 8.82 -3.92
N VAL A 218 8.01 9.15 -3.98
CA VAL A 218 6.93 8.27 -4.41
C VAL A 218 6.52 8.69 -5.83
N PRO A 219 6.74 7.87 -6.87
CA PRO A 219 6.63 8.30 -8.28
C PRO A 219 5.32 8.97 -8.64
N VAL A 220 4.17 8.45 -8.16
CA VAL A 220 2.86 9.03 -8.47
C VAL A 220 2.68 10.45 -7.93
N GLU A 221 3.45 10.83 -6.90
CA GLU A 221 3.38 12.18 -6.31
C GLU A 221 3.98 13.27 -7.22
N SER A 222 4.69 12.93 -8.29
CA SER A 222 5.08 13.91 -9.31
C SER A 222 3.87 14.66 -9.89
N LEU A 223 2.69 14.03 -9.84
CA LEU A 223 1.44 14.66 -10.28
C LEU A 223 0.88 15.71 -9.30
N LEU A 224 1.34 15.72 -8.04
CA LEU A 224 0.91 16.72 -7.04
C LEU A 224 1.35 18.13 -7.42
N GLU A 225 2.47 18.28 -8.14
CA GLU A 225 2.95 19.59 -8.61
C GLU A 225 1.88 20.36 -9.41
N ARG A 226 1.05 19.63 -10.18
CA ARG A 226 -0.05 20.25 -10.94
C ARG A 226 -1.13 20.81 -10.00
N ILE A 227 -1.42 20.13 -8.90
CA ILE A 227 -2.40 20.56 -7.90
C ILE A 227 -1.85 21.78 -7.14
N GLU A 228 -0.60 21.73 -6.71
CA GLU A 228 0.07 22.78 -5.96
C GLU A 228 0.20 24.07 -6.77
N LYS A 229 0.56 23.98 -8.06
CA LYS A 229 0.67 25.14 -8.98
C LYS A 229 -0.67 25.80 -9.30
N ASP A 230 -1.74 25.02 -9.35
CA ASP A 230 -3.08 25.55 -9.65
C ASP A 230 -3.69 26.31 -8.44
N GLY A 231 -3.00 26.36 -7.30
CA GLY A 231 -3.46 27.07 -6.10
C GLY A 231 -4.79 26.52 -5.56
N LYS A 232 -5.08 25.24 -5.83
CA LYS A 232 -6.31 24.59 -5.42
C LYS A 232 -6.37 24.46 -3.90
N GLU A 233 -7.55 24.60 -3.36
CA GLU A 233 -7.79 24.66 -1.92
C GLU A 233 -7.22 23.42 -1.22
N GLU A 234 -6.41 23.65 -0.19
CA GLU A 234 -5.75 22.61 0.60
C GLU A 234 -6.75 21.64 1.25
N ASP A 235 -7.98 22.10 1.51
CA ASP A 235 -9.05 21.29 2.10
C ASP A 235 -9.86 20.49 1.09
N SER A 236 -9.51 20.52 -0.17
CA SER A 236 -10.21 19.80 -1.23
C SER A 236 -9.63 18.39 -1.46
N VAL A 237 -10.48 17.48 -1.93
CA VAL A 237 -10.04 16.22 -2.54
C VAL A 237 -9.89 16.45 -4.04
N HIS A 238 -8.77 16.02 -4.58
CA HIS A 238 -8.45 16.12 -6.00
C HIS A 238 -8.43 14.75 -6.65
N ALA A 239 -8.77 14.68 -7.94
CA ALA A 239 -8.52 13.51 -8.77
C ALA A 239 -7.22 13.72 -9.55
N LEU A 240 -6.31 12.75 -9.50
CA LEU A 240 -5.11 12.77 -10.34
C LEU A 240 -5.48 12.45 -11.80
N PRO A 241 -4.78 13.04 -12.78
CA PRO A 241 -5.04 12.80 -14.20
C PRO A 241 -4.48 11.45 -14.67
N LEU A 242 -5.07 10.38 -14.17
CA LEU A 242 -4.69 8.99 -14.42
C LEU A 242 -5.87 8.24 -15.07
N PRO A 243 -5.63 7.17 -15.85
CA PRO A 243 -6.70 6.43 -16.51
C PRO A 243 -7.51 5.52 -15.56
N TRP A 244 -7.40 5.72 -14.27
CA TRP A 244 -8.21 5.12 -13.20
C TRP A 244 -8.54 6.17 -12.14
N GLN A 245 -9.55 5.90 -11.29
CA GLN A 245 -9.86 6.75 -10.16
C GLN A 245 -8.71 6.76 -9.16
N HIS A 246 -8.14 7.92 -8.92
CA HIS A 246 -7.07 8.14 -7.95
C HIS A 246 -7.31 9.46 -7.23
N PHE A 247 -7.89 9.37 -6.05
CA PHE A 247 -8.20 10.54 -5.23
C PHE A 247 -7.03 10.88 -4.32
N VAL A 248 -6.81 12.17 -4.09
CA VAL A 248 -5.73 12.66 -3.22
C VAL A 248 -6.20 13.86 -2.39
N ALA A 249 -5.81 13.90 -1.13
CA ALA A 249 -5.95 15.03 -0.21
C ALA A 249 -4.56 15.47 0.25
N LEU A 250 -4.24 16.74 0.09
CA LEU A 250 -2.96 17.31 0.54
C LEU A 250 -2.92 17.35 2.08
N LEU A 251 -1.74 17.06 2.65
CA LEU A 251 -1.50 17.03 4.10
C LEU A 251 -0.48 18.10 4.49
N ASN A 252 -0.97 19.17 5.10
CA ASN A 252 -0.15 20.24 5.63
C ASN A 252 -0.65 20.70 7.01
N PRO A 253 -0.63 19.80 8.03
CA PRO A 253 -1.11 20.16 9.35
C PRO A 253 -0.25 21.25 9.99
N THR A 254 -0.89 22.22 10.61
CA THR A 254 -0.23 23.33 11.30
C THR A 254 0.66 22.85 12.46
N ALA A 255 1.56 23.72 12.91
CA ALA A 255 2.39 23.42 14.05
C ALA A 255 1.57 23.23 15.35
N ALA A 256 0.40 23.86 15.46
CA ALA A 256 -0.53 23.68 16.57
C ALA A 256 -1.17 22.29 16.54
N MET A 257 -1.71 21.86 15.39
CA MET A 257 -2.29 20.53 15.21
C MET A 257 -1.29 19.42 15.52
N LYS A 258 -0.02 19.59 15.11
CA LYS A 258 1.05 18.61 15.40
C LYS A 258 1.33 18.42 16.90
N LYS A 259 0.93 19.37 17.74
CA LYS A 259 1.11 19.32 19.20
C LYS A 259 -0.12 18.81 19.94
N ASP A 260 -1.28 18.81 19.31
CA ASP A 260 -2.54 18.36 19.87
C ASP A 260 -3.00 17.09 19.13
N GLU A 261 -3.01 15.96 19.85
CA GLU A 261 -3.36 14.65 19.27
C GLU A 261 -4.81 14.61 18.78
N GLY A 262 -5.74 15.21 19.52
CA GLY A 262 -7.15 15.24 19.15
C GLY A 262 -7.42 16.15 17.94
N GLU A 263 -6.70 17.27 17.81
CA GLU A 263 -6.78 18.10 16.59
C GLU A 263 -6.17 17.41 15.39
N MET A 264 -5.04 16.73 15.58
CA MET A 264 -4.41 15.95 14.51
C MET A 264 -5.33 14.82 14.06
N GLU A 265 -5.96 14.10 14.98
CA GLU A 265 -6.89 13.01 14.66
C GLU A 265 -8.10 13.53 13.88
N ARG A 266 -8.68 14.66 14.30
CA ARG A 266 -9.76 15.30 13.53
C ARG A 266 -9.32 15.72 12.14
N TYR A 267 -8.13 16.32 12.02
CA TYR A 267 -7.56 16.75 10.73
C TYR A 267 -7.39 15.58 9.78
N ILE A 268 -6.67 14.53 10.20
CA ILE A 268 -6.41 13.33 9.39
C ILE A 268 -7.73 12.59 9.09
N GLY A 269 -8.61 12.46 10.09
CA GLY A 269 -9.92 11.86 9.92
C GLY A 269 -10.79 12.59 8.89
N ASN A 270 -10.82 13.93 8.93
CA ASN A 270 -11.56 14.74 7.95
C ASN A 270 -11.01 14.56 6.52
N LYS A 271 -9.68 14.56 6.34
CA LYS A 271 -9.06 14.29 5.03
C LYS A 271 -9.46 12.90 4.50
N PHE A 272 -9.41 11.89 5.35
CA PHE A 272 -9.81 10.53 4.97
C PHE A 272 -11.31 10.40 4.68
N MET A 273 -12.17 11.06 5.47
CA MET A 273 -13.61 11.09 5.20
C MET A 273 -13.94 11.76 3.86
N GLY A 274 -13.21 12.84 3.50
CA GLY A 274 -13.32 13.46 2.19
C GLY A 274 -12.96 12.50 1.04
N LEU A 275 -11.88 11.73 1.22
CA LEU A 275 -11.48 10.69 0.24
C LEU A 275 -12.52 9.56 0.12
N LEU A 276 -13.12 9.13 1.24
CA LEU A 276 -14.20 8.14 1.22
C LEU A 276 -15.46 8.70 0.58
N ASP A 277 -15.82 9.97 0.83
CA ASP A 277 -16.95 10.63 0.17
C ASP A 277 -16.74 10.66 -1.35
N ALA A 278 -15.55 11.01 -1.82
CA ALA A 278 -15.18 10.96 -3.24
C ALA A 278 -15.35 9.56 -3.83
N LEU A 279 -14.85 8.52 -3.15
CA LEU A 279 -15.05 7.13 -3.53
C LEU A 279 -16.53 6.77 -3.67
N PHE A 280 -17.34 7.08 -2.65
CA PHE A 280 -18.76 6.70 -2.66
C PHE A 280 -19.56 7.47 -3.70
N ARG A 281 -19.27 8.75 -3.93
CA ARG A 281 -19.91 9.53 -5.00
C ARG A 281 -19.56 8.96 -6.37
N ALA A 282 -18.28 8.72 -6.67
CA ALA A 282 -17.87 8.10 -7.91
C ALA A 282 -18.57 6.75 -8.14
N ARG A 283 -18.69 5.96 -7.07
CA ARG A 283 -19.39 4.67 -7.09
C ARG A 283 -20.88 4.80 -7.39
N MET A 284 -21.55 5.78 -6.78
CA MET A 284 -22.98 6.05 -7.06
C MET A 284 -23.20 6.43 -8.53
N PHE A 285 -22.32 7.26 -9.11
CA PHE A 285 -22.41 7.61 -10.53
C PHE A 285 -22.17 6.41 -11.44
N ALA A 286 -21.15 5.58 -11.15
CA ALA A 286 -20.89 4.36 -11.92
C ALA A 286 -22.07 3.37 -11.86
N GLN A 287 -22.72 3.23 -10.71
CA GLN A 287 -23.93 2.40 -10.57
C GLN A 287 -25.13 2.95 -11.37
N ALA A 288 -25.32 4.26 -11.39
CA ALA A 288 -26.36 4.90 -12.19
C ALA A 288 -26.16 4.64 -13.70
N GLU A 289 -24.91 4.50 -14.14
CA GLU A 289 -24.53 4.14 -15.51
C GLU A 289 -24.49 2.62 -15.77
N GLY A 290 -24.80 1.79 -14.77
CA GLY A 290 -24.78 0.32 -14.89
C GLY A 290 -23.38 -0.29 -15.00
N LYS A 291 -22.33 0.43 -14.62
CA LYS A 291 -20.91 0.04 -14.82
C LYS A 291 -20.27 -0.66 -13.63
N GLU A 292 -20.88 -0.68 -12.45
CA GLU A 292 -20.21 -1.16 -11.24
C GLU A 292 -20.87 -2.39 -10.61
N ALA A 293 -20.02 -3.28 -10.07
CA ALA A 293 -20.46 -4.43 -9.29
C ALA A 293 -20.99 -3.99 -7.91
N SER A 294 -22.02 -4.70 -7.43
CA SER A 294 -22.54 -4.57 -6.07
C SER A 294 -21.52 -5.12 -5.06
N GLY A 295 -21.55 -4.63 -3.83
CA GLY A 295 -20.70 -5.14 -2.73
C GLY A 295 -19.88 -4.06 -2.02
N ARG A 296 -19.02 -4.47 -1.10
CA ARG A 296 -18.13 -3.54 -0.38
C ARG A 296 -17.05 -3.02 -1.31
N PRO A 297 -16.75 -1.71 -1.28
CA PRO A 297 -15.65 -1.17 -2.06
C PRO A 297 -14.31 -1.69 -1.50
N ALA A 298 -13.46 -2.18 -2.39
CA ALA A 298 -12.05 -2.40 -2.10
C ALA A 298 -11.25 -1.20 -2.57
N PHE A 299 -10.22 -0.82 -1.82
CA PHE A 299 -9.39 0.34 -2.17
C PHE A 299 -8.00 0.24 -1.53
N ASN A 300 -7.06 0.96 -2.10
CA ASN A 300 -5.75 1.20 -1.51
C ASN A 300 -5.69 2.60 -0.90
N VAL A 301 -4.93 2.75 0.19
CA VAL A 301 -4.57 4.05 0.76
C VAL A 301 -3.05 4.17 0.77
N LEU A 302 -2.54 5.34 0.38
CA LEU A 302 -1.14 5.71 0.52
C LEU A 302 -1.06 6.93 1.44
N ILE A 303 -0.08 6.97 2.33
CA ILE A 303 0.16 8.09 3.23
C ILE A 303 1.64 8.46 3.14
N THR A 304 1.90 9.68 2.72
CA THR A 304 3.22 10.31 2.70
C THR A 304 3.23 11.53 3.60
N LYS A 305 4.32 12.26 3.65
CA LYS A 305 4.38 13.55 4.36
C LYS A 305 3.50 14.62 3.70
N ARG A 306 3.27 14.51 2.38
CA ARG A 306 2.62 15.53 1.54
C ARG A 306 1.14 15.26 1.32
N ALA A 307 0.74 13.98 1.25
CA ALA A 307 -0.59 13.63 0.82
C ALA A 307 -1.09 12.30 1.39
N MET A 308 -2.41 12.17 1.40
CA MET A 308 -3.11 10.91 1.54
C MET A 308 -3.84 10.61 0.24
N HIS A 309 -3.63 9.42 -0.31
CA HIS A 309 -4.27 8.96 -1.54
C HIS A 309 -5.26 7.85 -1.24
N LEU A 310 -6.32 7.74 -2.03
CA LEU A 310 -7.27 6.64 -2.02
C LEU A 310 -7.54 6.19 -3.46
N ILE A 311 -7.31 4.90 -3.72
CA ILE A 311 -7.41 4.31 -5.05
C ILE A 311 -8.43 3.18 -5.02
N PRO A 312 -9.63 3.35 -5.62
CA PRO A 312 -10.62 2.29 -5.75
C PRO A 312 -10.10 1.13 -6.61
N ARG A 313 -10.44 -0.10 -6.22
CA ARG A 313 -9.98 -1.32 -6.87
C ARG A 313 -11.13 -2.14 -7.45
N SER A 314 -10.94 -2.64 -8.67
CA SER A 314 -11.89 -3.53 -9.35
C SER A 314 -11.48 -5.00 -9.24
N ARG A 315 -10.18 -5.30 -9.22
CA ARG A 315 -9.61 -6.65 -9.12
C ARG A 315 -8.19 -6.61 -8.55
N GLU A 316 -7.75 -7.72 -7.97
CA GLU A 316 -6.38 -7.85 -7.43
C GLU A 316 -5.35 -8.03 -8.55
N GLU A 317 -5.65 -8.89 -9.54
CA GLU A 317 -4.70 -9.36 -10.51
C GLU A 317 -4.96 -8.81 -11.92
N TYR A 318 -3.87 -8.54 -12.63
CA TYR A 318 -3.87 -8.38 -14.08
C TYR A 318 -3.56 -9.73 -14.73
N THR A 319 -4.41 -10.19 -15.63
CA THR A 319 -4.39 -11.57 -16.19
C THR A 319 -3.90 -11.67 -17.62
N ASP A 320 -3.67 -10.53 -18.29
CA ASP A 320 -3.44 -10.47 -19.73
C ASP A 320 -1.98 -10.14 -20.09
N LEU A 321 -1.01 -10.49 -19.20
CA LEU A 321 0.42 -10.31 -19.53
C LEU A 321 0.80 -11.17 -20.75
N PRO A 322 1.30 -10.55 -21.81
CA PRO A 322 1.70 -11.27 -23.02
C PRO A 322 2.95 -12.13 -22.77
N GLY A 323 3.06 -13.29 -23.43
CA GLY A 323 4.27 -14.13 -23.36
C GLY A 323 4.03 -15.58 -23.73
N LYS A 324 5.07 -16.41 -23.55
CA LYS A 324 5.06 -17.83 -23.93
C LYS A 324 4.68 -18.77 -22.76
N GLY A 325 3.75 -18.34 -21.90
CA GLY A 325 3.46 -19.10 -20.67
C GLY A 325 2.40 -20.19 -20.84
N ASP A 326 1.27 -19.89 -21.44
CA ASP A 326 0.15 -20.81 -21.63
C ASP A 326 -0.25 -20.97 -23.11
N ALA A 327 -1.31 -21.74 -23.38
CA ALA A 327 -1.83 -21.98 -24.73
C ALA A 327 -2.34 -20.69 -25.42
N GLU A 328 -2.65 -19.65 -24.65
CA GLU A 328 -3.09 -18.34 -25.13
C GLU A 328 -1.95 -17.32 -25.26
N GLY A 329 -0.71 -17.74 -24.97
CA GLY A 329 0.46 -16.84 -25.02
C GLY A 329 0.55 -15.86 -23.85
N LYS A 330 0.08 -16.25 -22.65
CA LYS A 330 0.12 -15.43 -21.42
C LYS A 330 1.09 -15.98 -20.39
N ILE A 331 1.80 -15.11 -19.66
CA ILE A 331 2.79 -15.53 -18.64
C ILE A 331 2.12 -15.84 -17.28
N GLY A 332 0.87 -15.48 -17.11
CA GLY A 332 0.12 -15.66 -15.86
C GLY A 332 -0.27 -14.33 -15.21
N ASN A 333 -0.73 -14.42 -13.95
CA ASN A 333 -1.35 -13.29 -13.26
C ASN A 333 -0.31 -12.44 -12.52
N LEU A 334 -0.41 -11.13 -12.66
CA LEU A 334 0.37 -10.15 -11.91
C LEU A 334 -0.49 -9.56 -10.80
N SER A 335 -0.18 -9.87 -9.55
CA SER A 335 -0.89 -9.30 -8.37
C SER A 335 -0.46 -7.86 -8.14
N ILE A 336 -1.43 -6.98 -7.97
CA ILE A 336 -1.25 -5.53 -7.79
C ILE A 336 -1.80 -5.12 -6.41
N ASN A 337 -0.98 -4.38 -5.68
CA ASN A 337 -1.35 -3.79 -4.40
C ASN A 337 -1.04 -2.28 -4.37
N SER A 338 -1.09 -1.66 -3.21
CA SER A 338 -0.79 -0.23 -3.02
C SER A 338 0.54 0.22 -3.60
N LEU A 339 1.59 -0.61 -3.54
CA LEU A 339 2.92 -0.23 -4.06
C LEU A 339 2.90 -0.02 -5.58
N GLY A 340 2.13 -0.82 -6.32
CA GLY A 340 1.94 -0.62 -7.76
C GLY A 340 1.40 0.77 -8.06
N TYR A 341 0.36 1.20 -7.35
CA TYR A 341 -0.25 2.52 -7.52
C TYR A 341 0.58 3.68 -6.97
N ALA A 342 1.52 3.41 -6.08
CA ALA A 342 2.52 4.38 -5.64
C ALA A 342 3.62 4.62 -6.69
N GLY A 343 3.80 3.66 -7.61
CA GLY A 343 4.82 3.74 -8.67
C GLY A 343 5.85 2.62 -8.63
N PHE A 344 5.67 1.62 -7.76
CA PHE A 344 6.62 0.52 -7.56
C PHE A 344 6.00 -0.82 -7.95
N MET A 345 6.17 -1.21 -9.22
CA MET A 345 5.71 -2.48 -9.73
C MET A 345 6.67 -3.62 -9.33
N LEU A 346 6.12 -4.76 -8.94
CA LEU A 346 6.89 -5.95 -8.62
C LEU A 346 6.63 -7.00 -9.69
N SER A 347 7.70 -7.53 -10.29
CA SER A 347 7.68 -8.70 -11.18
C SER A 347 8.44 -9.86 -10.54
N ARG A 348 8.07 -11.09 -10.89
CA ARG A 348 8.66 -12.33 -10.34
C ARG A 348 9.75 -12.89 -11.21
N SER A 349 9.87 -12.43 -12.46
CA SER A 349 10.91 -12.86 -13.38
C SER A 349 11.24 -11.77 -14.41
N ILE A 350 12.35 -11.95 -15.12
CA ILE A 350 12.74 -11.06 -16.22
C ILE A 350 11.71 -11.15 -17.35
N GLU A 351 11.19 -12.34 -17.64
CA GLU A 351 10.13 -12.53 -18.66
C GLU A 351 8.87 -11.75 -18.29
N GLU A 352 8.46 -11.78 -17.03
CA GLU A 352 7.30 -11.02 -16.53
C GLU A 352 7.56 -9.51 -16.62
N GLN A 353 8.79 -9.06 -16.32
CA GLN A 353 9.17 -7.66 -16.47
C GLN A 353 9.11 -7.20 -17.93
N GLU A 354 9.68 -7.98 -18.86
CA GLU A 354 9.67 -7.65 -20.30
C GLU A 354 8.23 -7.71 -20.85
N ALA A 355 7.42 -8.67 -20.39
CA ALA A 355 6.00 -8.73 -20.75
C ALA A 355 5.24 -7.49 -20.29
N LEU A 356 5.45 -7.04 -19.04
CA LEU A 356 4.85 -5.83 -18.52
C LEU A 356 5.24 -4.59 -19.34
N LYS A 357 6.50 -4.48 -19.74
CA LYS A 357 6.96 -3.39 -20.60
C LYS A 357 6.36 -3.41 -22.00
N SER A 358 6.03 -4.61 -22.52
CA SER A 358 5.45 -4.80 -23.84
C SER A 358 3.93 -4.58 -23.90
N VAL A 359 3.26 -4.45 -22.76
CA VAL A 359 1.84 -4.07 -22.73
C VAL A 359 1.66 -2.71 -23.41
N GLN A 360 0.74 -2.63 -24.37
CA GLN A 360 0.42 -1.36 -24.99
C GLN A 360 -0.17 -0.39 -23.96
N GLY A 361 0.47 0.74 -23.73
CA GLY A 361 0.16 1.67 -22.62
C GLY A 361 0.96 1.36 -21.33
N GLY A 362 1.81 0.33 -21.32
CA GLY A 362 2.76 0.04 -20.25
C GLY A 362 2.13 -0.24 -18.90
N VAL A 363 2.81 0.19 -17.84
CA VAL A 363 2.35 0.05 -16.45
C VAL A 363 0.96 0.66 -16.24
N GLU A 364 0.66 1.79 -16.86
CA GLU A 364 -0.63 2.47 -16.66
C GLU A 364 -1.82 1.66 -17.18
N GLU A 365 -1.67 0.89 -18.26
CA GLU A 365 -2.75 0.02 -18.72
C GLU A 365 -3.01 -1.13 -17.73
N VAL A 366 -1.96 -1.70 -17.14
CA VAL A 366 -2.10 -2.73 -16.09
C VAL A 366 -2.84 -2.16 -14.87
N LEU A 367 -2.46 -0.98 -14.42
CA LEU A 367 -3.09 -0.32 -13.26
C LEU A 367 -4.53 0.11 -13.56
N LYS A 368 -4.82 0.57 -14.77
CA LYS A 368 -6.17 0.91 -15.24
C LYS A 368 -7.10 -0.31 -15.19
N VAL A 369 -6.63 -1.47 -15.64
CA VAL A 369 -7.43 -2.72 -15.63
C VAL A 369 -7.72 -3.20 -14.21
N THR A 370 -6.79 -3.01 -13.28
CA THR A 370 -6.96 -3.42 -11.87
C THR A 370 -7.58 -2.35 -10.99
N GLY A 371 -7.59 -1.09 -11.43
CA GLY A 371 -8.29 0.04 -10.82
C GLY A 371 -9.77 0.11 -11.25
N VAL A 372 -10.41 1.21 -10.90
CA VAL A 372 -11.76 1.55 -11.33
C VAL A 372 -11.66 2.67 -12.36
N ALA A 373 -12.36 2.55 -13.49
CA ALA A 373 -12.35 3.57 -14.53
C ALA A 373 -12.80 4.94 -13.98
N PRO A 374 -12.23 6.05 -14.46
CA PRO A 374 -12.70 7.38 -14.12
C PRO A 374 -14.17 7.53 -14.52
N VAL A 375 -14.92 8.28 -13.72
CA VAL A 375 -16.28 8.71 -14.06
C VAL A 375 -16.16 10.14 -14.59
N GLU A 376 -16.69 10.40 -15.78
CA GLU A 376 -16.76 11.75 -16.33
C GLU A 376 -17.66 12.60 -15.44
N ASP A 377 -17.29 13.87 -15.20
CA ASP A 377 -18.04 14.88 -14.44
C ASP A 377 -18.14 14.73 -12.91
N VAL A 378 -17.36 13.87 -12.25
CA VAL A 378 -17.21 13.99 -10.80
C VAL A 378 -16.27 15.14 -10.49
N THR A 379 -16.77 16.35 -10.49
CA THR A 379 -16.13 17.47 -9.82
C THR A 379 -16.21 17.18 -8.32
N VAL A 380 -15.16 16.56 -7.78
CA VAL A 380 -15.07 16.27 -6.35
C VAL A 380 -14.76 17.57 -5.63
N GLN A 381 -15.75 18.45 -5.47
CA GLN A 381 -15.71 19.50 -4.46
C GLN A 381 -15.99 18.84 -3.10
N ALA A 382 -15.00 18.19 -2.56
CA ALA A 382 -15.06 17.67 -1.20
C ALA A 382 -14.46 18.68 -0.23
N GLY A 383 -15.05 19.86 -0.16
CA GLY A 383 -15.04 20.62 1.06
C GLY A 383 -16.14 20.02 1.96
N LEU A 384 -15.80 19.42 3.10
CA LEU A 384 -16.80 19.29 4.15
C LEU A 384 -17.25 20.71 4.49
N PRO A 385 -18.58 20.99 4.54
CA PRO A 385 -19.02 22.30 4.96
C PRO A 385 -18.44 22.54 6.36
N THR A 386 -17.62 23.57 6.50
CA THR A 386 -17.26 24.09 7.81
C THR A 386 -18.57 24.54 8.44
N THR A 387 -19.18 23.70 9.26
CA THR A 387 -20.21 24.14 10.18
C THR A 387 -19.51 25.07 11.16
N ASN A 388 -19.63 26.36 10.89
CA ASN A 388 -19.47 27.35 11.92
C ASN A 388 -20.51 27.03 13.01
N MET A 389 -20.12 26.41 14.11
CA MET A 389 -20.81 26.44 15.38
C MET A 389 -20.24 27.56 16.21
#